data_7bc24ec35ab1e64fd1509491edf78b04
#
_entry.id   7bc24ec35ab1e64fd1509491edf78b04
#
_cell.length_a   1.000
_cell.length_b   1.000
_cell.length_c   1.000
_cell.angle_alpha   90.00
_cell.angle_beta   90.00
_cell.angle_gamma   90.00
#
_symmetry.space_group_name_H-M   'P 1'
#
loop_
_entity.id
_entity.type
_entity.pdbx_description
1 polymer ?
#
loop_
_entity_poly.entity_id
_entity_poly.type
_entity_poly.pdbx_seq_one_letter_code
_entity_poly.pdbx_strand_id
1 'polypeptide(L)'
;MNNDASTGQPNARPAMPATSLELSSPRVRDIPIEVQAVLGKVKVSVSQLMAAKPGEPFWLDKHFGEPVELQVNGKRIGYGEIIADERENIIGIRMISVEADL
;
A
#
# COMPACT_ATOMS: atom_id res chain seq x y z
N MET A 1 25.26 -18.04 4.05
CA MET A 1 24.92 -18.02 3.92
C MET A 1 24.45 -17.93 4.07
N ASN A 2 24.36 -17.44 3.88
CA ASN A 2 23.94 -17.21 3.87
C ASN A 2 23.33 -16.91 3.95
N ASN A 3 23.01 -16.46 3.92
CA ASN A 3 22.46 -16.20 3.95
C ASN A 3 21.88 -15.97 3.96
N ASP A 4 21.64 -15.56 3.94
CA ASP A 4 21.03 -15.37 3.99
C ASP A 4 20.28 -15.38 4.05
N ALA A 5 20.00 -15.20 3.97
CA ALA A 5 19.30 -15.20 4.01
C ALA A 5 18.67 -15.36 4.42
N SER A 6 18.51 -15.22 4.53
CA SER A 6 18.03 -15.34 4.93
C SER A 6 17.57 -15.37 5.51
N THR A 7 17.55 -15.15 5.62
CA THR A 7 17.14 -15.00 6.10
C THR A 7 16.81 -14.66 6.66
N GLY A 8 16.72 -14.31 6.78
CA GLY A 8 16.32 -13.89 7.11
C GLY A 8 16.51 -13.22 7.59
N GLN A 9 16.96 -12.73 7.50
CA GLN A 9 17.22 -12.01 7.94
C GLN A 9 16.56 -11.33 8.12
N PRO A 10 16.30 -11.35 8.45
CA PRO A 10 15.52 -10.50 8.48
C PRO A 10 15.71 -9.48 8.88
N ASN A 11 16.26 -9.28 8.88
CA ASN A 11 16.47 -8.33 9.24
C ASN A 11 16.10 -7.53 8.92
N ALA A 12 15.89 -7.53 9.49
CA ALA A 12 15.43 -6.60 8.80
C ALA A 12 16.28 -5.58 8.36
N ARG A 13 16.83 -5.89 7.52
CA ARG A 13 17.55 -4.96 6.86
C ARG A 13 16.66 -3.87 6.34
N PRO A 14 16.99 -2.66 6.48
CA PRO A 14 16.15 -1.61 5.94
C PRO A 14 15.97 -1.81 4.46
N ALA A 15 14.78 -1.55 4.05
CA ALA A 15 14.48 -1.63 2.65
C ALA A 15 15.25 -0.57 1.92
N MET A 16 15.94 -0.97 0.91
CA MET A 16 16.60 -0.02 0.04
C MET A 16 15.71 0.31 -1.08
N PRO A 17 15.61 1.57 -1.46
CA PRO A 17 14.86 1.88 -2.66
C PRO A 17 15.59 1.26 -3.84
N ALA A 18 14.87 0.43 -4.56
CA ALA A 18 15.41 -0.17 -5.75
C ALA A 18 15.24 0.78 -6.91
N THR A 19 16.22 0.80 -7.80
CA THR A 19 16.05 1.52 -9.05
C THR A 19 15.22 0.71 -10.00
N SER A 20 14.70 1.35 -11.03
CA SER A 20 13.97 0.64 -12.07
C SER A 20 14.81 -0.47 -12.67
N LEU A 21 16.08 -0.23 -12.83
CA LEU A 21 16.97 -1.22 -13.40
C LEU A 21 17.04 -2.46 -12.52
N GLU A 22 17.14 -2.24 -11.22
CA GLU A 22 17.20 -3.36 -10.28
C GLU A 22 15.91 -4.14 -10.27
N LEU A 23 14.79 -3.45 -10.32
CA LEU A 23 13.50 -4.12 -10.31
C LEU A 23 13.23 -4.89 -11.57
N SER A 24 13.87 -4.53 -12.65
CA SER A 24 13.68 -5.27 -13.90
C SER A 24 14.60 -6.46 -14.02
N SER A 25 15.50 -6.69 -13.08
CA SER A 25 16.35 -7.86 -13.14
C SER A 25 15.54 -9.10 -12.77
N PRO A 26 15.87 -10.26 -13.33
CA PRO A 26 15.13 -11.48 -13.01
C PRO A 26 15.16 -11.83 -11.54
N ARG A 27 16.22 -11.49 -10.84
CA ARG A 27 16.35 -11.77 -9.42
C ARG A 27 15.36 -10.97 -8.59
N VAL A 28 15.17 -9.71 -8.96
CA VAL A 28 14.33 -8.81 -8.20
C VAL A 28 12.85 -8.99 -8.54
N ARG A 29 12.56 -9.42 -9.74
CA ARG A 29 11.18 -9.54 -10.20
C ARG A 29 10.34 -10.47 -9.36
N ASP A 30 10.96 -11.47 -8.77
CA ASP A 30 10.23 -12.47 -8.02
C ASP A 30 10.13 -12.15 -6.54
N ILE A 31 10.66 -11.01 -6.10
CA ILE A 31 10.58 -10.62 -4.71
C ILE A 31 9.20 -10.01 -4.45
N PRO A 32 8.44 -10.57 -3.51
CA PRO A 32 7.14 -9.99 -3.20
C PRO A 32 7.29 -8.66 -2.50
N ILE A 33 6.45 -7.71 -2.87
CA ILE A 33 6.39 -6.42 -2.20
C ILE A 33 4.94 -6.19 -1.78
N GLU A 34 4.77 -5.37 -0.76
CA GLU A 34 3.44 -5.08 -0.26
C GLU A 34 2.93 -3.80 -0.88
N VAL A 35 1.73 -3.88 -1.45
CA VAL A 35 1.05 -2.71 -1.98
C VAL A 35 -0.07 -2.34 -1.04
N GLN A 36 -0.11 -1.08 -0.65
CA GLN A 36 -1.14 -0.57 0.24
C GLN A 36 -2.09 0.32 -0.54
N ALA A 37 -3.38 0.17 -0.29
CA ALA A 37 -4.39 1.03 -0.89
C ALA A 37 -4.85 2.03 0.17
N VAL A 38 -4.61 3.30 -0.07
CA VAL A 38 -4.94 4.37 0.86
C VAL A 38 -6.24 5.00 0.41
N LEU A 39 -7.29 4.81 1.18
CA LEU A 39 -8.61 5.32 0.84
C LEU A 39 -8.68 6.83 0.90
N GLY A 40 -7.98 7.41 1.85
CA GLY A 40 -8.02 8.83 2.07
C GLY A 40 -7.43 9.15 3.42
N LYS A 41 -7.45 10.43 3.77
CA LYS A 41 -6.85 10.91 5.00
C LYS A 41 -7.77 11.91 5.65
N VAL A 42 -7.64 12.05 6.96
CA VAL A 42 -8.37 13.08 7.69
C VAL A 42 -7.49 13.48 8.87
N LYS A 43 -7.51 14.77 9.18
CA LYS A 43 -6.81 15.27 10.35
C LYS A 43 -7.80 15.50 11.46
N VAL A 44 -7.50 14.91 12.61
CA VAL A 44 -8.31 15.09 13.80
C VAL A 44 -7.39 15.40 14.97
N SER A 45 -7.92 16.07 15.98
CA SER A 45 -7.13 16.31 17.17
C SER A 45 -6.97 15.03 17.97
N VAL A 46 -5.95 15.00 18.82
CA VAL A 46 -5.77 13.84 19.67
C VAL A 46 -6.99 13.65 20.58
N SER A 47 -7.53 14.76 21.10
CA SER A 47 -8.68 14.64 21.97
C SER A 47 -9.92 14.13 21.24
N GLN A 48 -10.10 14.51 19.98
CA GLN A 48 -11.20 13.96 19.20
C GLN A 48 -11.04 12.47 19.01
N LEU A 49 -9.83 12.04 18.71
CA LEU A 49 -9.58 10.62 18.51
C LEU A 49 -9.81 9.83 19.78
N MET A 50 -9.32 10.37 20.92
CA MET A 50 -9.48 9.68 22.18
C MET A 50 -10.93 9.61 22.63
N ALA A 51 -11.74 10.57 22.23
CA ALA A 51 -13.14 10.62 22.62
C ALA A 51 -14.06 9.92 21.64
N ALA A 52 -13.53 9.40 20.55
CA ALA A 52 -14.35 8.78 19.52
C ALA A 52 -15.01 7.51 20.06
N LYS A 53 -16.26 7.31 19.66
CA LYS A 53 -17.05 6.17 20.10
C LYS A 53 -17.43 5.33 18.91
N PRO A 54 -17.70 4.04 19.14
CA PRO A 54 -18.16 3.19 18.04
C PRO A 54 -19.38 3.79 17.35
N GLY A 55 -19.37 3.74 16.02
CA GLY A 55 -20.44 4.31 15.23
C GLY A 55 -20.21 5.74 14.78
N GLU A 56 -19.22 6.39 15.32
CA GLU A 56 -18.91 7.76 15.00
C GLU A 56 -18.08 7.82 13.72
N PRO A 57 -18.46 8.63 12.72
CA PRO A 57 -17.71 8.64 11.47
C PRO A 57 -16.58 9.67 11.49
N PHE A 58 -15.52 9.37 10.75
CA PHE A 58 -14.53 10.35 10.33
C PHE A 58 -14.61 10.44 8.83
N TRP A 59 -14.76 11.65 8.31
CA TRP A 59 -14.90 11.85 6.87
C TRP A 59 -13.54 12.06 6.26
N LEU A 60 -13.23 11.26 5.24
CA LEU A 60 -11.94 11.32 4.57
C LEU A 60 -11.96 12.42 3.50
N ASP A 61 -10.77 12.70 2.97
CA ASP A 61 -10.60 13.77 1.98
C ASP A 61 -10.87 13.28 0.56
N LYS A 62 -11.61 12.21 0.41
CA LYS A 62 -11.95 11.65 -0.89
C LYS A 62 -13.44 11.47 -1.01
N HIS A 63 -13.93 11.59 -2.22
CA HIS A 63 -15.33 11.29 -2.51
C HIS A 63 -15.50 9.83 -2.83
N PHE A 64 -16.67 9.32 -2.56
CA PHE A 64 -16.98 7.94 -2.85
C PHE A 64 -16.81 7.68 -4.35
N GLY A 65 -16.09 6.63 -4.69
CA GLY A 65 -15.85 6.30 -6.09
C GLY A 65 -14.62 6.91 -6.71
N GLU A 66 -13.95 7.82 -5.99
CA GLU A 66 -12.69 8.33 -6.51
C GLU A 66 -11.61 7.25 -6.48
N PRO A 67 -10.65 7.32 -7.41
CA PRO A 67 -9.52 6.40 -7.35
C PRO A 67 -8.77 6.50 -6.03
N VAL A 68 -8.31 5.36 -5.57
CA VAL A 68 -7.52 5.32 -4.34
C VAL A 68 -6.05 5.28 -4.69
N GLU A 69 -5.27 5.85 -3.80
CA GLU A 69 -3.83 5.92 -3.99
C GLU A 69 -3.20 4.60 -3.58
N LEU A 70 -2.28 4.11 -4.40
CA LEU A 70 -1.54 2.89 -4.11
C LEU A 70 -0.12 3.26 -3.73
N GLN A 71 0.38 2.63 -2.67
CA GLN A 71 1.69 2.95 -2.13
C GLN A 71 2.48 1.69 -1.88
N VAL A 72 3.80 1.83 -2.04
CA VAL A 72 4.76 0.82 -1.62
C VAL A 72 5.76 1.54 -0.73
N ASN A 73 5.89 1.06 0.51
CA ASN A 73 6.79 1.67 1.50
C ASN A 73 6.52 3.16 1.69
N GLY A 74 5.24 3.52 1.71
CA GLY A 74 4.86 4.91 1.90
C GLY A 74 4.99 5.78 0.69
N LYS A 75 5.44 5.25 -0.42
CA LYS A 75 5.63 6.02 -1.64
C LYS A 75 4.53 5.69 -2.63
N ARG A 76 3.91 6.74 -3.17
CA ARG A 76 2.85 6.55 -4.16
C ARG A 76 3.41 5.95 -5.44
N ILE A 77 2.76 4.91 -5.91
CA ILE A 77 3.16 4.25 -7.15
C ILE A 77 2.07 4.32 -8.22
N GLY A 78 0.88 4.72 -7.87
CA GLY A 78 -0.20 4.80 -8.84
C GLY A 78 -1.55 4.92 -8.18
N TYR A 79 -2.57 4.65 -8.96
CA TYR A 79 -3.96 4.74 -8.53
C TYR A 79 -4.71 3.51 -8.99
N GLY A 80 -5.76 3.20 -8.28
CA GLY A 80 -6.63 2.11 -8.63
C GLY A 80 -8.04 2.36 -8.15
N GLU A 81 -8.94 1.48 -8.53
CA GLU A 81 -10.30 1.54 -8.04
C GLU A 81 -10.62 0.26 -7.28
N ILE A 82 -11.44 0.41 -6.26
CA ILE A 82 -11.83 -0.71 -5.43
C ILE A 82 -12.86 -1.54 -6.18
N ILE A 83 -12.62 -2.84 -6.25
CA ILE A 83 -13.56 -3.78 -6.83
C ILE A 83 -13.87 -4.84 -5.80
N ALA A 84 -14.93 -5.57 -6.04
CA ALA A 84 -15.35 -6.65 -5.15
C ALA A 84 -15.56 -7.91 -5.94
N ASP A 85 -15.16 -9.03 -5.35
CA ASP A 85 -15.50 -10.35 -5.87
C ASP A 85 -16.52 -10.92 -4.90
N GLU A 86 -17.77 -10.93 -5.35
CA GLU A 86 -18.86 -11.35 -4.48
C GLU A 86 -18.83 -12.83 -4.18
N ARG A 87 -18.26 -13.60 -5.07
CA ARG A 87 -18.21 -15.05 -4.85
C ARG A 87 -17.29 -15.43 -3.75
N GLU A 88 -16.16 -14.73 -3.63
CA GLU A 88 -15.19 -15.00 -2.59
C GLU A 88 -15.28 -14.03 -1.43
N ASN A 89 -16.13 -13.04 -1.56
CA ASN A 89 -16.36 -12.05 -0.51
C ASN A 89 -15.08 -11.32 -0.13
N ILE A 90 -14.31 -10.95 -1.13
CA ILE A 90 -13.08 -10.19 -0.93
C ILE A 90 -13.14 -8.92 -1.76
N ILE A 91 -12.31 -7.98 -1.38
CA ILE A 91 -12.15 -6.77 -2.18
C ILE A 91 -10.78 -6.77 -2.83
N GLY A 92 -10.70 -6.10 -3.96
CA GLY A 92 -9.45 -5.99 -4.69
C GLY A 92 -9.30 -4.61 -5.26
N ILE A 93 -8.23 -4.43 -5.99
CA ILE A 93 -7.94 -3.16 -6.64
C ILE A 93 -7.74 -3.43 -8.13
N ARG A 94 -8.44 -2.65 -8.94
CA ARG A 94 -8.20 -2.63 -10.38
C ARG A 94 -7.29 -1.46 -10.68
N MET A 95 -6.14 -1.73 -11.28
CA MET A 95 -5.18 -0.67 -11.57
C MET A 95 -5.72 0.31 -12.59
N ILE A 96 -5.57 1.59 -12.32
CA ILE A 96 -5.88 2.65 -13.25
C ILE A 96 -4.61 3.20 -13.86
N SER A 97 -3.63 3.47 -13.03
CA SER A 97 -2.36 4.01 -13.52
C SER A 97 -1.23 3.56 -12.63
N VAL A 98 -0.06 3.44 -13.23
CA VAL A 98 1.19 3.21 -12.52
C VAL A 98 2.08 4.40 -12.84
N GLU A 99 2.43 5.16 -11.82
CA GLU A 99 3.16 6.42 -12.01
C GLU A 99 4.60 6.34 -11.57
N ALA A 100 4.89 5.45 -10.65
CA ALA A 100 6.22 5.40 -10.08
C ALA A 100 7.17 4.64 -10.97
N ASP A 101 8.39 5.12 -10.98
CA ASP A 101 9.47 4.43 -11.62
C ASP A 101 10.17 3.61 -10.56
N LEU A 102 9.76 2.37 -10.46
CA LEU A 102 10.29 1.48 -9.41
C LEU A 102 11.60 0.79 -9.84
#